data_a42d04cd4842d55bf5ff86788c9dda5c
#
_entry.id   a42d04cd4842d55bf5ff86788c9dda5c
#
_cell.length_a   1.000
_cell.length_b   1.000
_cell.length_c   1.000
_cell.angle_alpha   90.00
_cell.angle_beta   90.00
_cell.angle_gamma   90.00
#
_symmetry.space_group_name_H-M   'P 1'
#
loop_
_entity.id
_entity.type
_entity.pdbx_description
1 polymer ?
#
loop_
_entity_poly.entity_id
_entity_poly.type
_entity_poly.pdbx_seq_one_letter_code
_entity_poly.pdbx_strand_id
1 'polypeptide(L)'
;MSKAIDVRNVTKVYRLYDRPADRLKESLSIRKKNYHKDFHALRDVSFDVEKGQSVGIIGTNGSGKSTMLKIITGVLTPTAGEVEVQGKISALLELGAGFNMEYTGIENIYMNGTMMGFTKAEMDEKLEEILEFADIGDFVHQPVKSYSSGMFVRLAFALAINVDPEILIVDEALSVGDIFFQAKCYHRMDELRKKGTTILMVTHDMSSVLKYCDKCILLNSGEKVAEGRPGEMVDLYKKILAGQYDQLEEMVNEREAANSVPGNAQPAPKAHCVHAASDGSLMRASMTVNPNVSEYGNGKAEIYDFGILDKDGRLTNLILKGERFTIREKIRFSDTIEAPIFTYTFRDKKGNDLSGTNTMFEGQNIRSVHAGDEYEVEFTQQMDLQGGE
;
A
#
# COMPACT_ATOMS: atom_id res chain seq x y z
N MET A 1 19.29 14.52 -11.68
CA MET A 1 19.43 13.06 -11.89
C MET A 1 18.70 12.66 -13.17
N SER A 2 19.06 11.58 -13.84
CA SER A 2 18.42 11.19 -15.10
C SER A 2 17.13 10.41 -14.79
N LYS A 3 16.04 10.78 -15.44
CA LYS A 3 14.75 10.08 -15.31
C LYS A 3 14.80 8.73 -16.04
N ALA A 4 14.26 7.68 -15.43
CA ALA A 4 14.00 6.40 -16.07
C ALA A 4 12.59 6.37 -16.69
N ILE A 5 11.63 6.97 -15.99
CA ILE A 5 10.24 7.10 -16.44
C ILE A 5 9.80 8.56 -16.21
N ASP A 6 9.21 9.18 -17.22
CA ASP A 6 8.65 10.54 -17.14
C ASP A 6 7.22 10.51 -17.70
N VAL A 7 6.24 10.73 -16.83
CA VAL A 7 4.80 10.73 -17.13
C VAL A 7 4.30 12.16 -17.07
N ARG A 8 3.76 12.66 -18.21
CA ARG A 8 3.34 14.07 -18.34
C ARG A 8 1.88 14.17 -18.78
N ASN A 9 1.04 14.73 -17.91
CA ASN A 9 -0.37 15.05 -18.14
C ASN A 9 -1.18 13.90 -18.78
N VAL A 10 -0.92 12.66 -18.33
CA VAL A 10 -1.51 11.46 -18.90
C VAL A 10 -2.99 11.36 -18.53
N THR A 11 -3.80 11.31 -19.58
CA THR A 11 -5.25 11.10 -19.48
C THR A 11 -5.64 9.86 -20.29
N LYS A 12 -6.48 9.00 -19.71
CA LYS A 12 -7.05 7.84 -20.40
C LYS A 12 -8.54 7.78 -20.24
N VAL A 13 -9.23 7.86 -21.38
CA VAL A 13 -10.69 7.78 -21.46
C VAL A 13 -11.08 6.51 -22.21
N TYR A 14 -11.97 5.71 -21.60
CA TYR A 14 -12.60 4.58 -22.24
C TYR A 14 -14.04 4.94 -22.63
N ARG A 15 -14.43 4.60 -23.88
CA ARG A 15 -15.81 4.74 -24.34
C ARG A 15 -16.58 3.49 -23.99
N LEU A 16 -17.50 3.62 -23.05
CA LEU A 16 -18.35 2.52 -22.59
C LEU A 16 -19.68 2.57 -23.35
N TYR A 17 -20.04 1.46 -24.00
CA TYR A 17 -21.30 1.30 -24.73
C TYR A 17 -22.20 0.37 -23.95
N ASP A 18 -23.46 0.78 -23.72
CA ASP A 18 -24.44 -0.04 -23.01
C ASP A 18 -24.81 -1.31 -23.81
N ARG A 19 -24.71 -1.24 -25.18
CA ARG A 19 -24.94 -2.36 -26.09
C ARG A 19 -23.88 -2.41 -27.19
N PRO A 20 -23.42 -3.60 -27.61
CA PRO A 20 -22.46 -3.73 -28.73
C PRO A 20 -22.94 -3.04 -30.03
N ALA A 21 -24.26 -3.07 -30.28
CA ALA A 21 -24.86 -2.41 -31.45
C ALA A 21 -24.70 -0.89 -31.43
N ASP A 22 -24.54 -0.27 -30.27
CA ASP A 22 -24.47 1.19 -30.17
C ASP A 22 -23.12 1.72 -30.69
N ARG A 23 -22.04 0.93 -30.58
CA ARG A 23 -20.75 1.21 -31.22
C ARG A 23 -20.86 1.27 -32.75
N LEU A 24 -21.63 0.32 -33.33
CA LEU A 24 -21.88 0.30 -34.77
C LEU A 24 -22.77 1.48 -35.21
N LYS A 25 -23.84 1.79 -34.44
CA LYS A 25 -24.73 2.94 -34.72
C LYS A 25 -23.95 4.26 -34.65
N GLU A 26 -23.03 4.40 -33.68
CA GLU A 26 -22.20 5.59 -33.58
C GLU A 26 -21.28 5.74 -34.79
N SER A 27 -20.61 4.65 -35.21
CA SER A 27 -19.75 4.64 -36.40
C SER A 27 -20.50 5.03 -37.71
N LEU A 28 -21.77 4.64 -37.83
CA LEU A 28 -22.60 4.89 -39.00
C LEU A 28 -23.43 6.18 -38.89
N SER A 29 -23.39 6.88 -37.77
CA SER A 29 -24.19 8.06 -37.51
C SER A 29 -23.66 9.28 -38.28
N ILE A 30 -24.35 9.68 -39.34
CA ILE A 30 -24.06 10.89 -40.11
C ILE A 30 -24.19 12.16 -39.25
N ARG A 31 -25.01 12.14 -38.20
CA ARG A 31 -25.25 13.26 -37.28
C ARG A 31 -24.32 13.27 -36.08
N LYS A 32 -23.26 12.42 -36.02
CA LYS A 32 -22.29 12.30 -34.92
C LYS A 32 -22.96 12.20 -33.53
N LYS A 33 -24.07 11.47 -33.42
CA LYS A 33 -24.74 11.26 -32.14
C LYS A 33 -23.91 10.31 -31.30
N ASN A 34 -23.48 10.75 -30.09
CA ASN A 34 -22.74 9.93 -29.14
C ASN A 34 -23.67 8.92 -28.46
N TYR A 35 -23.28 7.64 -28.49
CA TYR A 35 -23.99 6.53 -27.86
C TYR A 35 -23.16 5.90 -26.74
N HIS A 36 -21.96 6.45 -26.44
CA HIS A 36 -21.07 6.01 -25.38
C HIS A 36 -21.14 6.95 -24.17
N LYS A 37 -20.71 6.41 -23.04
CA LYS A 37 -20.38 7.17 -21.84
C LYS A 37 -18.86 7.17 -21.69
N ASP A 38 -18.28 8.34 -21.48
CA ASP A 38 -16.86 8.46 -21.23
C ASP A 38 -16.54 8.03 -19.78
N PHE A 39 -15.64 7.06 -19.65
CA PHE A 39 -15.09 6.64 -18.38
C PHE A 39 -13.62 7.06 -18.32
N HIS A 40 -13.33 8.01 -17.44
CA HIS A 40 -11.98 8.51 -17.22
C HIS A 40 -11.25 7.57 -16.26
N ALA A 41 -10.40 6.71 -16.81
CA ALA A 41 -9.56 5.81 -16.01
C ALA A 41 -8.34 6.52 -15.42
N LEU A 42 -7.85 7.57 -16.13
CA LEU A 42 -6.80 8.49 -15.66
C LEU A 42 -7.15 9.90 -16.11
N ARG A 43 -6.83 10.89 -15.25
CA ARG A 43 -7.06 12.32 -15.47
C ARG A 43 -5.82 13.10 -15.11
N ASP A 44 -5.15 13.65 -16.10
CA ASP A 44 -4.04 14.60 -15.96
C ASP A 44 -2.95 14.16 -14.95
N VAL A 45 -2.56 12.89 -15.01
CA VAL A 45 -1.58 12.31 -14.08
C VAL A 45 -0.18 12.62 -14.57
N SER A 46 0.65 13.22 -13.68
CA SER A 46 2.06 13.52 -13.95
C SER A 46 2.94 13.11 -12.77
N PHE A 47 4.02 12.40 -13.05
CA PHE A 47 5.06 12.03 -12.09
C PHE A 47 6.32 11.56 -12.80
N ASP A 48 7.42 11.45 -12.07
CA ASP A 48 8.67 10.92 -12.58
C ASP A 48 9.28 9.87 -11.64
N VAL A 49 10.11 9.01 -12.24
CA VAL A 49 10.92 8.00 -11.56
C VAL A 49 12.36 8.18 -11.99
N GLU A 50 13.24 8.38 -11.03
CA GLU A 50 14.68 8.51 -11.29
C GLU A 50 15.33 7.14 -11.51
N LYS A 51 16.46 7.12 -12.27
CA LYS A 51 17.21 5.86 -12.45
C LYS A 51 17.70 5.31 -11.12
N GLY A 52 17.49 4.02 -10.90
CA GLY A 52 17.84 3.32 -9.67
C GLY A 52 16.88 3.54 -8.50
N GLN A 53 15.80 4.30 -8.68
CA GLN A 53 14.80 4.55 -7.66
C GLN A 53 13.75 3.43 -7.63
N SER A 54 13.31 3.05 -6.43
CA SER A 54 12.18 2.16 -6.22
C SER A 54 10.94 2.96 -5.87
N VAL A 55 9.91 2.92 -6.74
CA VAL A 55 8.69 3.71 -6.58
C VAL A 55 7.47 2.80 -6.47
N GLY A 56 6.66 3.02 -5.43
CA GLY A 56 5.37 2.37 -5.24
C GLY A 56 4.23 3.19 -5.84
N ILE A 57 3.28 2.55 -6.52
CA ILE A 57 1.99 3.15 -6.88
C ILE A 57 0.92 2.45 -6.07
N ILE A 58 0.26 3.18 -5.20
CA ILE A 58 -0.83 2.69 -4.35
C ILE A 58 -2.13 3.42 -4.65
N GLY A 59 -3.25 2.86 -4.24
CA GLY A 59 -4.58 3.45 -4.44
C GLY A 59 -5.68 2.41 -4.40
N THR A 60 -6.92 2.86 -4.31
CA THR A 60 -8.11 2.02 -4.25
C THR A 60 -8.29 1.17 -5.52
N ASN A 61 -9.16 0.15 -5.45
CA ASN A 61 -9.54 -0.60 -6.64
C ASN A 61 -10.23 0.35 -7.64
N GLY A 62 -9.82 0.27 -8.92
CA GLY A 62 -10.32 1.17 -9.95
C GLY A 62 -9.67 2.56 -9.98
N SER A 63 -8.65 2.84 -9.16
CA SER A 63 -7.95 4.13 -9.15
C SER A 63 -7.04 4.39 -10.37
N GLY A 64 -6.92 3.43 -11.30
CA GLY A 64 -6.15 3.60 -12.53
C GLY A 64 -4.74 2.98 -12.53
N LYS A 65 -4.30 2.32 -11.46
CA LYS A 65 -2.95 1.72 -11.33
C LYS A 65 -2.56 0.84 -12.53
N SER A 66 -3.35 -0.20 -12.80
CA SER A 66 -3.07 -1.12 -13.91
C SER A 66 -3.17 -0.44 -15.29
N THR A 67 -4.03 0.59 -15.42
CA THR A 67 -4.09 1.41 -16.64
C THR A 67 -2.80 2.19 -16.83
N MET A 68 -2.28 2.80 -15.77
CA MET A 68 -1.00 3.53 -15.80
C MET A 68 0.15 2.61 -16.14
N LEU A 69 0.23 1.42 -15.54
CA LEU A 69 1.27 0.44 -15.87
C LEU A 69 1.22 0.01 -17.34
N LYS A 70 0.03 -0.27 -17.89
CA LYS A 70 -0.13 -0.61 -19.31
C LYS A 70 0.28 0.52 -20.25
N ILE A 71 0.15 1.77 -19.82
CA ILE A 71 0.63 2.93 -20.59
C ILE A 71 2.17 3.02 -20.51
N ILE A 72 2.76 2.88 -19.33
CA ILE A 72 4.22 2.91 -19.14
C ILE A 72 4.91 1.79 -19.93
N THR A 73 4.33 0.59 -19.97
CA THR A 73 4.86 -0.55 -20.75
C THR A 73 4.62 -0.46 -22.24
N GLY A 74 3.89 0.56 -22.72
CA GLY A 74 3.57 0.73 -24.13
C GLY A 74 2.45 -0.17 -24.65
N VAL A 75 1.84 -1.01 -23.80
CA VAL A 75 0.71 -1.89 -24.19
C VAL A 75 -0.54 -1.07 -24.48
N LEU A 76 -0.67 0.08 -23.85
CA LEU A 76 -1.84 0.95 -23.98
C LEU A 76 -1.42 2.40 -24.31
N THR A 77 -1.99 2.97 -25.36
CA THR A 77 -1.77 4.38 -25.71
C THR A 77 -2.64 5.30 -24.85
N PRO A 78 -2.11 6.38 -24.26
CA PRO A 78 -2.92 7.38 -23.57
C PRO A 78 -3.86 8.11 -24.53
N THR A 79 -4.95 8.70 -24.03
CA THR A 79 -5.85 9.55 -24.81
C THR A 79 -5.27 10.95 -24.99
N ALA A 80 -4.54 11.44 -23.98
CA ALA A 80 -3.77 12.69 -24.00
C ALA A 80 -2.56 12.56 -23.07
N GLY A 81 -1.58 13.45 -23.23
CA GLY A 81 -0.31 13.40 -22.52
C GLY A 81 0.69 12.44 -23.14
N GLU A 82 1.84 12.30 -22.53
CA GLU A 82 2.94 11.48 -23.02
C GLU A 82 3.66 10.74 -21.89
N VAL A 83 4.30 9.62 -22.22
CA VAL A 83 5.17 8.86 -21.33
C VAL A 83 6.48 8.59 -22.05
N GLU A 84 7.57 9.00 -21.45
CA GLU A 84 8.92 8.66 -21.89
C GLU A 84 9.54 7.64 -20.95
N VAL A 85 10.10 6.57 -21.52
CA VAL A 85 10.81 5.52 -20.76
C VAL A 85 12.20 5.35 -21.34
N GLN A 86 13.21 5.33 -20.48
CA GLN A 86 14.61 5.21 -20.86
C GLN A 86 15.23 3.98 -20.22
N GLY A 87 15.35 2.91 -21.00
CA GLY A 87 15.94 1.62 -20.61
C GLY A 87 15.09 0.41 -21.00
N LYS A 88 15.67 -0.79 -20.85
CA LYS A 88 14.97 -2.06 -21.10
C LYS A 88 14.02 -2.35 -19.94
N ILE A 89 12.73 -2.53 -20.27
CA ILE A 89 11.68 -2.86 -19.29
C ILE A 89 11.52 -4.38 -19.22
N SER A 90 11.48 -4.91 -17.99
CA SER A 90 10.85 -6.19 -17.70
C SER A 90 9.61 -5.95 -16.83
N ALA A 91 8.45 -6.46 -17.26
CA ALA A 91 7.19 -6.25 -16.59
C ALA A 91 6.54 -7.57 -16.18
N LEU A 92 6.21 -7.68 -14.90
CA LEU A 92 5.48 -8.84 -14.32
C LEU A 92 3.94 -8.66 -14.38
N LEU A 93 3.46 -7.71 -15.20
CA LEU A 93 2.04 -7.32 -15.29
C LEU A 93 1.10 -8.44 -15.74
N GLU A 94 1.57 -9.27 -16.64
CA GLU A 94 0.85 -10.40 -17.18
C GLU A 94 1.85 -11.54 -17.29
N LEU A 95 2.12 -12.23 -16.19
CA LEU A 95 3.07 -13.34 -16.12
C LEU A 95 2.79 -14.34 -17.24
N GLY A 96 3.77 -14.50 -18.14
CA GLY A 96 3.65 -15.36 -19.33
C GLY A 96 2.86 -14.74 -20.49
N ALA A 97 2.49 -13.46 -20.44
CA ALA A 97 2.03 -12.77 -21.64
C ALA A 97 3.12 -12.86 -22.73
N GLY A 98 2.73 -13.37 -23.88
CA GLY A 98 3.68 -13.64 -24.96
C GLY A 98 4.26 -15.05 -24.97
N PHE A 99 3.99 -15.91 -23.97
CA PHE A 99 4.36 -17.31 -24.04
C PHE A 99 3.51 -18.04 -25.08
N ASN A 100 4.19 -18.77 -25.97
CA ASN A 100 3.53 -19.67 -26.90
C ASN A 100 3.41 -21.05 -26.24
N MET A 101 2.19 -21.52 -26.07
CA MET A 101 1.89 -22.79 -25.39
C MET A 101 2.41 -24.01 -26.12
N GLU A 102 2.65 -23.92 -27.44
CA GLU A 102 3.20 -24.99 -28.26
C GLU A 102 4.73 -25.05 -28.21
N TYR A 103 5.40 -24.00 -27.75
CA TYR A 103 6.85 -23.93 -27.63
C TYR A 103 7.32 -24.50 -26.30
N THR A 104 8.54 -25.00 -26.27
CA THR A 104 9.22 -25.41 -25.04
C THR A 104 9.49 -24.23 -24.12
N GLY A 105 9.84 -24.51 -22.86
CA GLY A 105 10.24 -23.44 -21.91
C GLY A 105 11.43 -22.65 -22.42
N ILE A 106 12.45 -23.33 -22.99
CA ILE A 106 13.65 -22.69 -23.54
C ILE A 106 13.29 -21.78 -24.72
N GLU A 107 12.49 -22.27 -25.69
CA GLU A 107 12.07 -21.45 -26.83
C GLU A 107 11.28 -20.21 -26.38
N ASN A 108 10.44 -20.34 -25.35
CA ASN A 108 9.73 -19.21 -24.76
C ASN A 108 10.67 -18.22 -24.06
N ILE A 109 11.71 -18.68 -23.37
CA ILE A 109 12.74 -17.82 -22.78
C ILE A 109 13.38 -16.93 -23.85
N TYR A 110 13.86 -17.52 -24.94
CA TYR A 110 14.49 -16.75 -26.01
C TYR A 110 13.52 -15.82 -26.74
N MET A 111 12.33 -16.30 -27.05
CA MET A 111 11.30 -15.48 -27.71
C MET A 111 10.94 -14.25 -26.89
N ASN A 112 10.63 -14.45 -25.62
CA ASN A 112 10.25 -13.34 -24.75
C ASN A 112 11.43 -12.42 -24.43
N GLY A 113 12.64 -12.95 -24.21
CA GLY A 113 13.86 -12.16 -24.07
C GLY A 113 14.08 -11.22 -25.26
N THR A 114 13.87 -11.73 -26.48
CA THR A 114 13.95 -10.91 -27.71
C THR A 114 12.86 -9.84 -27.75
N MET A 115 11.62 -10.15 -27.33
CA MET A 115 10.53 -9.18 -27.25
C MET A 115 10.81 -8.08 -26.22
N MET A 116 11.53 -8.38 -25.14
CA MET A 116 12.00 -7.42 -24.14
C MET A 116 13.21 -6.60 -24.60
N GLY A 117 13.75 -6.86 -25.82
CA GLY A 117 14.88 -6.16 -26.41
C GLY A 117 16.25 -6.71 -26.03
N PHE A 118 16.33 -7.94 -25.52
CA PHE A 118 17.60 -8.63 -25.26
C PHE A 118 18.06 -9.39 -26.51
N THR A 119 19.35 -9.38 -26.78
CA THR A 119 19.97 -10.16 -27.86
C THR A 119 20.07 -11.63 -27.46
N LYS A 120 20.25 -12.50 -28.47
CA LYS A 120 20.46 -13.93 -28.21
C LYS A 120 21.68 -14.16 -27.30
N ALA A 121 22.77 -13.44 -27.51
CA ALA A 121 23.98 -13.57 -26.69
C ALA A 121 23.75 -13.21 -25.22
N GLU A 122 23.00 -12.10 -24.95
CA GLU A 122 22.60 -11.74 -23.59
C GLU A 122 21.73 -12.82 -22.95
N MET A 123 20.84 -13.45 -23.74
CA MET A 123 19.98 -14.53 -23.24
C MET A 123 20.77 -15.83 -23.00
N ASP A 124 21.78 -16.15 -23.86
CA ASP A 124 22.65 -17.30 -23.63
C ASP A 124 23.42 -17.19 -22.29
N GLU A 125 23.88 -15.99 -21.93
CA GLU A 125 24.57 -15.73 -20.67
C GLU A 125 23.64 -15.89 -19.46
N LYS A 126 22.34 -15.61 -19.62
CA LYS A 126 21.34 -15.64 -18.53
C LYS A 126 20.56 -16.95 -18.44
N LEU A 127 20.64 -17.81 -19.43
CA LEU A 127 19.81 -18.99 -19.50
C LEU A 127 19.95 -19.91 -18.29
N GLU A 128 21.18 -20.19 -17.86
CA GLU A 128 21.43 -21.08 -16.72
C GLU A 128 20.84 -20.50 -15.42
N GLU A 129 21.04 -19.20 -15.18
CA GLU A 129 20.50 -18.49 -14.02
C GLU A 129 18.95 -18.50 -14.01
N ILE A 130 18.32 -18.34 -15.20
CA ILE A 130 16.86 -18.40 -15.34
C ILE A 130 16.35 -19.81 -15.03
N LEU A 131 17.01 -20.85 -15.56
CA LEU A 131 16.60 -22.24 -15.35
C LEU A 131 16.75 -22.67 -13.89
N GLU A 132 17.87 -22.34 -13.25
CA GLU A 132 18.10 -22.59 -11.82
C GLU A 132 17.09 -21.86 -10.94
N PHE A 133 16.75 -20.62 -11.32
CA PHE A 133 15.74 -19.87 -10.58
C PHE A 133 14.36 -20.48 -10.72
N ALA A 134 13.95 -20.88 -11.93
CA ALA A 134 12.63 -21.47 -12.19
C ALA A 134 12.43 -22.80 -11.47
N ASP A 135 13.50 -23.60 -11.36
CA ASP A 135 13.51 -24.90 -10.67
C ASP A 135 12.35 -25.82 -11.13
N ILE A 136 12.24 -26.01 -12.45
CA ILE A 136 11.23 -26.88 -13.08
C ILE A 136 11.83 -28.14 -13.73
N GLY A 137 13.14 -28.34 -13.58
CA GLY A 137 13.87 -29.49 -14.07
C GLY A 137 13.71 -29.71 -15.59
N ASP A 138 13.67 -30.99 -16.01
CA ASP A 138 13.60 -31.37 -17.41
C ASP A 138 12.34 -30.93 -18.16
N PHE A 139 11.31 -30.46 -17.43
CA PHE A 139 10.11 -29.91 -18.06
C PHE A 139 10.41 -28.72 -18.96
N VAL A 140 11.53 -28.01 -18.74
CA VAL A 140 11.92 -26.89 -19.59
C VAL A 140 12.05 -27.28 -21.08
N HIS A 141 12.31 -28.54 -21.39
CA HIS A 141 12.40 -29.10 -22.75
C HIS A 141 11.04 -29.54 -23.32
N GLN A 142 9.97 -29.47 -22.53
CA GLN A 142 8.61 -29.83 -22.93
C GLN A 142 7.82 -28.59 -23.35
N PRO A 143 6.81 -28.74 -24.23
CA PRO A 143 5.90 -27.63 -24.53
C PRO A 143 5.18 -27.09 -23.28
N VAL A 144 5.09 -25.75 -23.19
CA VAL A 144 4.52 -25.06 -22.04
C VAL A 144 3.07 -25.48 -21.75
N LYS A 145 2.31 -25.92 -22.75
CA LYS A 145 0.95 -26.47 -22.55
C LYS A 145 0.90 -27.68 -21.60
N SER A 146 2.02 -28.38 -21.40
CA SER A 146 2.12 -29.51 -20.48
C SER A 146 2.46 -29.12 -19.06
N TYR A 147 2.72 -27.83 -18.78
CA TYR A 147 3.11 -27.34 -17.47
C TYR A 147 1.92 -27.26 -16.51
N SER A 148 2.19 -27.49 -15.24
CA SER A 148 1.26 -27.06 -14.20
C SER A 148 1.24 -25.51 -14.14
N SER A 149 0.17 -24.95 -13.58
CA SER A 149 0.08 -23.49 -13.37
C SER A 149 1.28 -22.94 -12.57
N GLY A 150 1.74 -23.69 -11.56
CA GLY A 150 2.91 -23.34 -10.77
C GLY A 150 4.21 -23.30 -11.59
N MET A 151 4.46 -24.32 -12.44
CA MET A 151 5.65 -24.35 -13.32
C MET A 151 5.63 -23.20 -14.33
N PHE A 152 4.46 -22.93 -14.89
CA PHE A 152 4.28 -21.81 -15.82
C PHE A 152 4.65 -20.48 -15.18
N VAL A 153 4.12 -20.21 -14.00
CA VAL A 153 4.39 -18.97 -13.24
C VAL A 153 5.85 -18.88 -12.83
N ARG A 154 6.45 -19.98 -12.35
CA ARG A 154 7.87 -20.02 -11.97
C ARG A 154 8.78 -19.68 -13.15
N LEU A 155 8.53 -20.25 -14.34
CA LEU A 155 9.34 -19.95 -15.52
C LEU A 155 9.16 -18.50 -15.99
N ALA A 156 7.92 -18.01 -16.07
CA ALA A 156 7.65 -16.65 -16.49
C ALA A 156 8.27 -15.61 -15.53
N PHE A 157 8.20 -15.89 -14.24
CA PHE A 157 8.80 -15.03 -13.22
C PHE A 157 10.34 -15.10 -13.28
N ALA A 158 10.90 -16.31 -13.39
CA ALA A 158 12.35 -16.51 -13.50
C ALA A 158 12.94 -15.74 -14.68
N LEU A 159 12.29 -15.79 -15.82
CA LEU A 159 12.69 -15.01 -16.99
C LEU A 159 12.68 -13.50 -16.66
N ALA A 160 11.55 -12.99 -16.22
CA ALA A 160 11.37 -11.55 -16.03
C ALA A 160 12.35 -10.92 -15.02
N ILE A 161 12.74 -11.66 -13.97
CA ILE A 161 13.57 -11.10 -12.89
C ILE A 161 15.09 -11.36 -13.10
N ASN A 162 15.47 -12.33 -13.93
CA ASN A 162 16.88 -12.71 -14.13
C ASN A 162 17.52 -12.19 -15.43
N VAL A 163 16.77 -11.48 -16.27
CA VAL A 163 17.35 -10.82 -17.47
C VAL A 163 18.14 -9.55 -17.15
N ASP A 164 18.29 -9.19 -15.87
CA ASP A 164 18.92 -7.95 -15.40
C ASP A 164 18.38 -6.71 -16.12
N PRO A 165 17.08 -6.40 -15.98
CA PRO A 165 16.46 -5.27 -16.64
C PRO A 165 16.96 -3.94 -16.06
N GLU A 166 16.92 -2.85 -16.85
CA GLU A 166 17.15 -1.50 -16.35
C GLU A 166 15.95 -0.99 -15.54
N ILE A 167 14.74 -1.42 -15.92
CA ILE A 167 13.49 -1.08 -15.25
C ILE A 167 12.70 -2.37 -15.02
N LEU A 168 12.41 -2.68 -13.75
CA LEU A 168 11.55 -3.79 -13.33
C LEU A 168 10.18 -3.25 -12.91
N ILE A 169 9.12 -3.72 -13.55
CA ILE A 169 7.74 -3.39 -13.18
C ILE A 169 7.10 -4.60 -12.51
N VAL A 170 6.66 -4.41 -11.27
CA VAL A 170 6.06 -5.45 -10.43
C VAL A 170 4.61 -5.09 -10.16
N ASP A 171 3.66 -5.95 -10.55
CA ASP A 171 2.23 -5.82 -10.24
C ASP A 171 1.83 -7.05 -9.42
N GLU A 172 1.19 -6.90 -8.30
CA GLU A 172 0.62 -7.94 -7.40
C GLU A 172 1.13 -9.39 -7.56
N ALA A 173 1.92 -9.62 -8.63
CA ALA A 173 2.42 -10.92 -9.06
C ALA A 173 3.42 -11.57 -8.09
N LEU A 174 3.97 -10.83 -7.12
CA LEU A 174 4.86 -11.40 -6.09
C LEU A 174 4.14 -12.34 -5.12
N SER A 175 2.81 -12.32 -5.10
CA SER A 175 2.00 -13.20 -4.25
C SER A 175 1.74 -14.58 -4.89
N VAL A 176 2.37 -14.90 -6.02
CA VAL A 176 2.15 -16.16 -6.77
C VAL A 176 3.25 -17.18 -6.43
N GLY A 177 2.85 -18.46 -6.39
CA GLY A 177 3.74 -19.57 -6.05
C GLY A 177 3.70 -19.94 -4.56
N ASP A 178 4.58 -20.84 -4.17
CA ASP A 178 4.73 -21.23 -2.76
C ASP A 178 5.58 -20.21 -1.98
N ILE A 179 5.54 -20.30 -0.65
CA ILE A 179 6.23 -19.35 0.25
C ILE A 179 7.75 -19.30 -0.01
N PHE A 180 8.36 -20.43 -0.38
CA PHE A 180 9.80 -20.47 -0.65
C PHE A 180 10.15 -19.75 -1.95
N PHE A 181 9.33 -19.95 -2.99
CA PHE A 181 9.49 -19.24 -4.25
C PHE A 181 9.27 -17.75 -4.09
N GLN A 182 8.26 -17.33 -3.34
CA GLN A 182 8.04 -15.92 -3.02
C GLN A 182 9.25 -15.30 -2.30
N ALA A 183 9.81 -15.99 -1.31
CA ALA A 183 11.01 -15.51 -0.61
C ALA A 183 12.20 -15.34 -1.56
N LYS A 184 12.40 -16.28 -2.52
CA LYS A 184 13.43 -16.22 -3.56
C LYS A 184 13.21 -15.01 -4.48
N CYS A 185 11.96 -14.72 -4.84
CA CYS A 185 11.58 -13.57 -5.67
C CYS A 185 11.88 -12.23 -4.96
N TYR A 186 11.50 -12.09 -3.70
CA TYR A 186 11.81 -10.88 -2.91
C TYR A 186 13.31 -10.69 -2.72
N HIS A 187 14.05 -11.77 -2.49
CA HIS A 187 15.50 -11.70 -2.37
C HIS A 187 16.16 -11.18 -3.65
N ARG A 188 15.75 -11.74 -4.80
CA ARG A 188 16.26 -11.32 -6.10
C ARG A 188 15.91 -9.88 -6.42
N MET A 189 14.69 -9.44 -6.10
CA MET A 189 14.28 -8.05 -6.26
C MET A 189 15.16 -7.10 -5.41
N ASP A 190 15.50 -7.48 -4.17
CA ASP A 190 16.37 -6.68 -3.31
C ASP A 190 17.82 -6.62 -3.86
N GLU A 191 18.31 -7.69 -4.47
CA GLU A 191 19.61 -7.69 -5.19
C GLU A 191 19.60 -6.72 -6.38
N LEU A 192 18.54 -6.76 -7.21
CA LEU A 192 18.39 -5.85 -8.34
C LEU A 192 18.33 -4.38 -7.87
N ARG A 193 17.58 -4.12 -6.79
CA ARG A 193 17.55 -2.79 -6.17
C ARG A 193 18.94 -2.32 -5.74
N LYS A 194 19.71 -3.16 -5.09
CA LYS A 194 21.09 -2.86 -4.66
C LYS A 194 22.04 -2.65 -5.84
N LYS A 195 21.79 -3.29 -6.98
CA LYS A 195 22.52 -3.07 -8.23
C LYS A 195 22.16 -1.76 -8.94
N GLY A 196 21.11 -1.06 -8.49
CA GLY A 196 20.65 0.19 -9.08
C GLY A 196 19.60 0.02 -10.18
N THR A 197 18.93 -1.13 -10.27
CA THR A 197 17.77 -1.31 -11.14
C THR A 197 16.62 -0.41 -10.66
N THR A 198 15.98 0.30 -11.59
CA THR A 198 14.78 1.09 -11.30
C THR A 198 13.60 0.14 -11.09
N ILE A 199 12.86 0.28 -9.99
CA ILE A 199 11.72 -0.60 -9.68
C ILE A 199 10.44 0.23 -9.59
N LEU A 200 9.43 -0.17 -10.35
CA LEU A 200 8.07 0.36 -10.23
C LEU A 200 7.15 -0.74 -9.69
N MET A 201 6.65 -0.57 -8.47
CA MET A 201 5.86 -1.58 -7.78
C MET A 201 4.41 -1.13 -7.62
N VAL A 202 3.47 -1.98 -8.02
CA VAL A 202 2.04 -1.84 -7.70
C VAL A 202 1.63 -3.01 -6.82
N THR A 203 1.16 -2.74 -5.63
CA THR A 203 0.75 -3.79 -4.69
C THR A 203 -0.31 -3.26 -3.73
N HIS A 204 -1.12 -4.16 -3.22
CA HIS A 204 -2.00 -3.91 -2.08
C HIS A 204 -1.35 -4.23 -0.74
N ASP A 205 -0.14 -4.83 -0.74
CA ASP A 205 0.63 -5.06 0.47
C ASP A 205 1.44 -3.82 0.84
N MET A 206 0.90 -3.05 1.77
CA MET A 206 1.54 -1.83 2.27
C MET A 206 2.88 -2.11 2.96
N SER A 207 3.06 -3.31 3.52
CA SER A 207 4.33 -3.71 4.16
C SER A 207 5.46 -3.81 3.14
N SER A 208 5.18 -4.35 1.95
CA SER A 208 6.13 -4.37 0.84
C SER A 208 6.47 -2.96 0.34
N VAL A 209 5.48 -2.07 0.25
CA VAL A 209 5.72 -0.66 -0.14
C VAL A 209 6.64 0.03 0.87
N LEU A 210 6.36 -0.12 2.18
CA LEU A 210 7.18 0.47 3.24
C LEU A 210 8.61 -0.08 3.26
N LYS A 211 8.80 -1.34 2.90
CA LYS A 211 10.09 -2.02 2.96
C LYS A 211 10.97 -1.77 1.74
N TYR A 212 10.37 -1.73 0.54
CA TYR A 212 11.12 -1.78 -0.71
C TYR A 212 11.09 -0.49 -1.53
N CYS A 213 10.19 0.46 -1.25
CA CYS A 213 10.07 1.69 -2.02
C CYS A 213 10.76 2.88 -1.35
N ASP A 214 11.41 3.72 -2.14
CA ASP A 214 12.03 4.98 -1.72
C ASP A 214 11.02 6.13 -1.81
N LYS A 215 10.09 6.07 -2.78
CA LYS A 215 9.03 7.04 -3.05
C LYS A 215 7.74 6.29 -3.31
N CYS A 216 6.62 6.91 -3.03
CA CYS A 216 5.30 6.35 -3.31
C CYS A 216 4.40 7.39 -3.95
N ILE A 217 3.56 6.96 -4.90
CA ILE A 217 2.55 7.75 -5.61
C ILE A 217 1.19 7.20 -5.22
N LEU A 218 0.31 8.08 -4.76
CA LEU A 218 -1.05 7.74 -4.38
C LEU A 218 -2.02 8.16 -5.47
N LEU A 219 -2.70 7.17 -6.06
CA LEU A 219 -3.77 7.37 -7.04
C LEU A 219 -5.14 7.13 -6.40
N ASN A 220 -6.10 8.00 -6.69
CA ASN A 220 -7.50 7.77 -6.34
C ASN A 220 -8.41 8.27 -7.46
N SER A 221 -9.43 7.48 -7.84
CA SER A 221 -10.41 7.82 -8.87
C SER A 221 -9.82 8.34 -10.20
N GLY A 222 -8.64 7.83 -10.57
CA GLY A 222 -7.94 8.19 -11.80
C GLY A 222 -7.04 9.43 -11.70
N GLU A 223 -6.90 10.04 -10.55
CA GLU A 223 -6.09 11.25 -10.31
C GLU A 223 -4.93 10.95 -9.35
N LYS A 224 -3.84 11.71 -9.48
CA LYS A 224 -2.75 11.67 -8.50
C LYS A 224 -3.11 12.56 -7.32
N VAL A 225 -3.34 11.95 -6.17
CA VAL A 225 -3.67 12.66 -4.91
C VAL A 225 -2.41 13.30 -4.31
N ALA A 226 -1.35 12.50 -4.21
CA ALA A 226 -0.10 12.93 -3.62
C ALA A 226 1.07 12.03 -4.05
N GLU A 227 2.30 12.49 -3.82
CA GLU A 227 3.51 11.69 -3.90
C GLU A 227 4.47 12.09 -2.78
N GLY A 228 5.26 11.13 -2.29
CA GLY A 228 6.18 11.39 -1.20
C GLY A 228 6.77 10.13 -0.58
N ARG A 229 7.14 10.20 0.69
CA ARG A 229 7.68 9.05 1.43
C ARG A 229 6.63 7.96 1.58
N PRO A 230 7.02 6.67 1.46
CA PRO A 230 6.06 5.55 1.54
C PRO A 230 5.15 5.59 2.77
N GLY A 231 5.70 5.85 3.96
CA GLY A 231 4.92 5.92 5.20
C GLY A 231 3.80 6.96 5.14
N GLU A 232 4.11 8.18 4.66
CA GLU A 232 3.13 9.25 4.53
C GLU A 232 2.02 8.91 3.53
N MET A 233 2.38 8.28 2.42
CA MET A 233 1.43 7.90 1.37
C MET A 233 0.54 6.74 1.79
N VAL A 234 1.08 5.77 2.53
CA VAL A 234 0.31 4.67 3.13
C VAL A 234 -0.70 5.20 4.14
N ASP A 235 -0.31 6.16 4.96
CA ASP A 235 -1.20 6.79 5.92
C ASP A 235 -2.33 7.58 5.26
N LEU A 236 -2.02 8.34 4.18
CA LEU A 236 -3.04 9.01 3.36
C LEU A 236 -3.99 8.00 2.70
N TYR A 237 -3.46 6.89 2.20
CA TYR A 237 -4.27 5.81 1.61
C TYR A 237 -5.26 5.22 2.62
N LYS A 238 -4.82 4.98 3.86
CA LYS A 238 -5.70 4.50 4.94
C LYS A 238 -6.82 5.50 5.27
N LYS A 239 -6.53 6.81 5.27
CA LYS A 239 -7.57 7.85 5.45
C LYS A 239 -8.61 7.82 4.33
N ILE A 240 -8.19 7.64 3.07
CA ILE A 240 -9.11 7.48 1.95
C ILE A 240 -10.02 6.26 2.15
N LEU A 241 -9.45 5.12 2.55
CA LEU A 241 -10.21 3.90 2.81
C LEU A 241 -11.22 4.06 3.97
N ALA A 242 -10.88 4.84 4.98
CA ALA A 242 -11.76 5.14 6.11
C ALA A 242 -12.89 6.14 5.78
N GLY A 243 -12.98 6.62 4.54
CA GLY A 243 -14.01 7.58 4.13
C GLY A 243 -13.78 9.02 4.61
N GLN A 244 -12.57 9.36 5.05
CA GLN A 244 -12.21 10.69 5.56
C GLN A 244 -11.64 11.59 4.44
N TYR A 245 -12.13 11.42 3.21
CA TYR A 245 -11.59 12.11 2.03
C TYR A 245 -11.76 13.63 2.09
N ASP A 246 -12.88 14.12 2.60
CA ASP A 246 -13.19 15.57 2.67
C ASP A 246 -12.24 16.34 3.60
N GLN A 247 -11.64 15.66 4.60
CA GLN A 247 -10.63 16.24 5.47
C GLN A 247 -9.22 16.26 4.86
N LEU A 248 -9.00 15.54 3.76
CA LEU A 248 -7.69 15.42 3.11
C LEU A 248 -7.37 16.62 2.20
N GLU A 249 -8.37 17.21 1.54
CA GLU A 249 -8.15 18.39 0.69
C GLU A 249 -7.62 19.58 1.52
N GLU A 250 -8.13 19.74 2.74
CA GLU A 250 -7.63 20.78 3.67
C GLU A 250 -6.19 20.48 4.10
N MET A 251 -5.84 19.22 4.41
CA MET A 251 -4.51 18.84 4.87
C MET A 251 -3.43 18.84 3.79
N VAL A 252 -3.77 18.52 2.53
CA VAL A 252 -2.83 18.59 1.39
C VAL A 252 -2.49 20.04 1.09
N ASN A 253 -3.49 20.91 1.10
CA ASN A 253 -3.30 22.35 0.90
C ASN A 253 -2.49 23.00 2.04
N GLU A 254 -2.67 22.57 3.29
CA GLU A 254 -1.86 23.03 4.44
C GLU A 254 -0.40 22.55 4.37
N ARG A 255 -0.13 21.34 3.84
CA ARG A 255 1.25 20.82 3.70
C ARG A 255 2.03 21.49 2.56
N GLU A 256 1.40 21.84 1.46
CA GLU A 256 2.04 22.63 0.40
C GLU A 256 2.41 24.04 0.90
N ALA A 257 1.61 24.59 1.82
CA ALA A 257 1.92 25.85 2.49
C ALA A 257 3.00 25.73 3.59
N ALA A 258 3.11 24.57 4.27
CA ALA A 258 4.03 24.35 5.39
C ALA A 258 5.45 23.96 4.97
N ASN A 259 5.69 23.49 3.75
CA ASN A 259 7.02 23.16 3.23
C ASN A 259 7.93 24.40 2.98
N SER A 260 7.46 25.58 3.35
CA SER A 260 8.21 26.85 3.21
C SER A 260 8.88 27.37 4.49
N VAL A 261 8.87 26.63 5.63
CA VAL A 261 9.51 27.10 6.89
C VAL A 261 10.37 26.00 7.54
N PRO A 262 11.65 26.26 7.88
CA PRO A 262 12.51 25.25 8.50
C PRO A 262 12.34 25.16 10.01
N GLY A 263 12.19 23.96 10.46
CA GLY A 263 12.58 23.32 11.70
C GLY A 263 12.40 23.96 13.07
N ASN A 264 11.72 23.23 13.95
CA ASN A 264 12.12 23.23 15.36
C ASN A 264 11.81 21.87 16.01
N ALA A 265 12.81 21.35 16.74
CA ALA A 265 12.72 20.12 17.51
C ALA A 265 11.72 20.24 18.67
N GLN A 266 10.87 19.26 18.86
CA GLN A 266 9.90 19.21 19.96
C GLN A 266 10.37 18.30 21.10
N PRO A 267 10.00 18.63 22.36
CA PRO A 267 10.38 17.86 23.54
C PRO A 267 9.54 16.57 23.71
N ALA A 268 10.09 15.62 24.44
CA ALA A 268 9.51 14.32 24.76
C ALA A 268 8.11 14.39 25.44
N PRO A 269 7.26 13.39 25.26
CA PRO A 269 5.89 13.37 25.75
C PRO A 269 5.83 13.26 27.29
N LYS A 270 4.88 13.96 27.89
CA LYS A 270 4.53 13.82 29.30
C LYS A 270 3.14 13.18 29.38
N ALA A 271 3.03 12.11 30.14
CA ALA A 271 1.73 11.54 30.50
C ALA A 271 0.95 12.54 31.39
N HIS A 272 -0.31 12.77 31.09
CA HIS A 272 -1.17 13.66 31.85
C HIS A 272 -2.24 12.89 32.62
N CYS A 273 -2.51 13.42 33.77
CA CYS A 273 -3.15 12.96 34.97
C CYS A 273 -4.62 12.49 34.84
N VAL A 274 -5.00 11.71 35.82
CA VAL A 274 -6.36 11.25 36.13
C VAL A 274 -7.25 12.41 36.55
N HIS A 275 -8.39 12.62 35.88
CA HIS A 275 -9.42 13.54 36.26
C HIS A 275 -10.77 12.82 36.40
N ALA A 276 -11.64 13.29 37.30
CA ALA A 276 -13.00 12.78 37.45
C ALA A 276 -13.83 13.09 36.18
N ALA A 277 -14.63 12.11 35.71
CA ALA A 277 -15.43 12.22 34.50
C ALA A 277 -16.47 13.35 34.59
N SER A 278 -16.57 14.19 33.58
CA SER A 278 -17.39 15.40 33.60
C SER A 278 -18.48 15.53 32.54
N ASP A 279 -18.65 14.53 31.62
CA ASP A 279 -19.63 14.68 30.54
C ASP A 279 -20.29 13.35 30.16
N GLY A 280 -21.63 13.38 30.03
CA GLY A 280 -22.49 12.21 29.85
C GLY A 280 -22.51 11.59 28.44
N SER A 281 -21.71 12.04 27.48
CA SER A 281 -21.64 11.46 26.13
C SER A 281 -20.65 10.30 26.06
N LEU A 282 -21.09 9.13 25.54
CA LEU A 282 -20.24 7.95 25.36
C LEU A 282 -19.39 8.07 24.11
N MET A 283 -18.06 8.13 24.25
CA MET A 283 -17.08 8.19 23.15
C MET A 283 -17.10 6.92 22.30
N ARG A 284 -17.27 5.75 22.94
CA ARG A 284 -17.32 4.44 22.27
C ARG A 284 -18.42 4.32 21.21
N ALA A 285 -19.48 5.12 21.31
CA ALA A 285 -20.56 5.14 20.34
C ALA A 285 -20.12 5.67 18.96
N SER A 286 -19.07 6.48 18.93
CA SER A 286 -18.46 7.03 17.71
C SER A 286 -17.24 6.25 17.23
N MET A 287 -16.84 5.19 17.97
CA MET A 287 -15.68 4.36 17.64
C MET A 287 -16.10 3.11 16.87
N THR A 288 -15.22 2.65 15.96
CA THR A 288 -15.38 1.33 15.32
C THR A 288 -14.92 0.26 16.30
N VAL A 289 -15.84 -0.28 17.09
CA VAL A 289 -15.54 -1.31 18.10
C VAL A 289 -15.61 -2.70 17.45
N ASN A 290 -14.62 -3.55 17.76
CA ASN A 290 -14.63 -4.95 17.33
C ASN A 290 -15.87 -5.65 17.92
N PRO A 291 -16.74 -6.31 17.10
CA PRO A 291 -17.91 -7.01 17.62
C PRO A 291 -17.57 -8.22 18.49
N ASN A 292 -16.33 -8.74 18.42
CA ASN A 292 -15.84 -9.85 19.22
C ASN A 292 -15.03 -9.38 20.45
N VAL A 293 -15.48 -8.31 21.11
CA VAL A 293 -14.87 -7.86 22.37
C VAL A 293 -15.03 -8.96 23.43
N SER A 294 -13.92 -9.33 24.08
CA SER A 294 -13.93 -10.21 25.24
C SER A 294 -13.75 -9.38 26.49
N GLU A 295 -14.75 -9.40 27.37
CA GLU A 295 -14.67 -8.81 28.68
C GLU A 295 -14.38 -9.89 29.71
N TYR A 296 -13.40 -9.67 30.57
CA TYR A 296 -13.04 -10.59 31.64
C TYR A 296 -12.57 -9.82 32.88
N GLY A 297 -12.81 -10.38 34.05
CA GLY A 297 -12.43 -9.77 35.33
C GLY A 297 -13.33 -10.24 36.46
N ASN A 298 -13.10 -9.70 37.66
CA ASN A 298 -13.88 -10.02 38.87
C ASN A 298 -15.04 -9.02 39.12
N GLY A 299 -15.28 -8.09 38.18
CA GLY A 299 -16.36 -7.11 38.26
C GLY A 299 -16.15 -5.97 39.28
N LYS A 300 -14.96 -5.82 39.86
CA LYS A 300 -14.65 -4.73 40.82
C LYS A 300 -14.46 -3.38 40.16
N ALA A 301 -14.14 -3.37 38.86
CA ALA A 301 -14.03 -2.18 38.02
C ALA A 301 -14.58 -2.48 36.63
N GLU A 302 -15.15 -1.47 35.98
CA GLU A 302 -15.70 -1.53 34.63
C GLU A 302 -15.17 -0.33 33.82
N ILE A 303 -14.56 -0.59 32.65
CA ILE A 303 -14.29 0.45 31.67
C ILE A 303 -15.58 0.64 30.86
N TYR A 304 -16.41 1.60 31.27
CA TYR A 304 -17.73 1.81 30.67
C TYR A 304 -17.71 2.68 29.42
N ASP A 305 -16.65 3.45 29.20
CA ASP A 305 -16.46 4.27 28.00
C ASP A 305 -14.98 4.42 27.67
N PHE A 306 -14.65 4.49 26.37
CA PHE A 306 -13.30 4.71 25.90
C PHE A 306 -13.30 5.37 24.52
N GLY A 307 -12.19 6.04 24.17
CA GLY A 307 -12.00 6.64 22.87
C GLY A 307 -10.55 6.95 22.59
N ILE A 308 -10.26 7.14 21.30
CA ILE A 308 -8.97 7.62 20.83
C ILE A 308 -9.17 9.03 20.28
N LEU A 309 -8.35 9.95 20.75
CA LEU A 309 -8.37 11.36 20.36
C LEU A 309 -7.12 11.67 19.52
N ASP A 310 -7.28 12.41 18.45
CA ASP A 310 -6.19 12.95 17.66
C ASP A 310 -5.44 14.09 18.38
N LYS A 311 -4.44 14.68 17.72
CA LYS A 311 -3.68 15.82 18.25
C LYS A 311 -4.52 17.05 18.60
N ASP A 312 -5.71 17.17 18.00
CA ASP A 312 -6.64 18.30 18.18
C ASP A 312 -7.75 17.97 19.20
N GLY A 313 -7.68 16.80 19.84
CA GLY A 313 -8.66 16.34 20.84
C GLY A 313 -9.97 15.84 20.24
N ARG A 314 -10.02 15.50 18.94
CA ARG A 314 -11.21 14.96 18.28
C ARG A 314 -11.16 13.44 18.27
N LEU A 315 -12.32 12.79 18.43
CA LEU A 315 -12.43 11.34 18.33
C LEU A 315 -12.02 10.86 16.94
N THR A 316 -11.16 9.82 16.90
CA THR A 316 -10.67 9.25 15.66
C THR A 316 -10.57 7.72 15.75
N ASN A 317 -10.81 7.03 14.63
CA ASN A 317 -10.53 5.60 14.46
C ASN A 317 -9.19 5.37 13.74
N LEU A 318 -8.44 6.42 13.43
CA LEU A 318 -7.20 6.36 12.69
C LEU A 318 -6.15 7.28 13.33
N ILE A 319 -4.98 6.72 13.61
CA ILE A 319 -3.82 7.46 14.12
C ILE A 319 -2.70 7.31 13.10
N LEU A 320 -2.10 8.41 12.66
CA LEU A 320 -0.98 8.38 11.73
C LEU A 320 0.35 8.23 12.46
N LYS A 321 1.30 7.55 11.81
CA LYS A 321 2.67 7.45 12.32
C LYS A 321 3.28 8.85 12.52
N GLY A 322 3.88 9.06 13.70
CA GLY A 322 4.47 10.33 14.08
C GLY A 322 3.45 11.35 14.65
N GLU A 323 2.15 11.10 14.58
CA GLU A 323 1.16 11.95 15.21
C GLU A 323 1.02 11.68 16.72
N ARG A 324 0.72 12.74 17.47
CA ARG A 324 0.36 12.62 18.87
C ARG A 324 -1.10 12.22 18.97
N PHE A 325 -1.40 11.27 19.84
CA PHE A 325 -2.76 10.84 20.12
C PHE A 325 -2.94 10.63 21.62
N THR A 326 -4.20 10.59 22.05
CA THR A 326 -4.58 10.32 23.44
C THR A 326 -5.59 9.19 23.47
N ILE A 327 -5.32 8.15 24.26
CA ILE A 327 -6.31 7.16 24.65
C ILE A 327 -6.95 7.65 25.91
N ARG A 328 -8.27 7.72 25.92
CA ARG A 328 -9.07 8.13 27.07
C ARG A 328 -9.97 6.97 27.48
N GLU A 329 -9.92 6.61 28.76
CA GLU A 329 -10.72 5.54 29.36
C GLU A 329 -11.52 6.11 30.54
N LYS A 330 -12.82 5.80 30.62
CA LYS A 330 -13.68 6.13 31.75
C LYS A 330 -14.00 4.85 32.51
N ILE A 331 -13.66 4.85 33.79
CA ILE A 331 -13.71 3.66 34.63
C ILE A 331 -14.59 3.94 35.84
N ARG A 332 -15.47 3.00 36.16
CA ARG A 332 -16.31 2.99 37.37
C ARG A 332 -15.89 1.85 38.28
N PHE A 333 -15.81 2.10 39.57
CA PHE A 333 -15.45 1.11 40.58
C PHE A 333 -16.67 0.67 41.37
N SER A 334 -16.84 -0.64 41.51
CA SER A 334 -17.91 -1.26 42.31
C SER A 334 -17.40 -1.82 43.65
N ASP A 335 -16.07 -1.81 43.87
CA ASP A 335 -15.45 -2.25 45.11
C ASP A 335 -14.17 -1.41 45.37
N THR A 336 -13.59 -1.57 46.57
CA THR A 336 -12.32 -0.92 46.92
C THR A 336 -11.16 -1.69 46.29
N ILE A 337 -10.27 -0.97 45.61
CA ILE A 337 -9.04 -1.51 45.02
C ILE A 337 -7.86 -0.68 45.52
N GLU A 338 -6.88 -1.35 46.15
CA GLU A 338 -5.64 -0.72 46.55
C GLU A 338 -4.68 -0.64 45.36
N ALA A 339 -4.16 0.56 45.06
CA ALA A 339 -3.19 0.81 43.96
C ALA A 339 -3.58 0.25 42.60
N PRO A 340 -4.71 0.66 42.00
CA PRO A 340 -5.11 0.20 40.67
C PRO A 340 -4.07 0.64 39.62
N ILE A 341 -3.79 -0.25 38.65
CA ILE A 341 -2.93 0.02 37.52
C ILE A 341 -3.80 0.06 36.27
N PHE A 342 -3.82 1.20 35.59
CA PHE A 342 -4.48 1.34 34.30
C PHE A 342 -3.48 1.07 33.18
N THR A 343 -3.94 0.39 32.13
CA THR A 343 -3.08 -0.03 31.03
C THR A 343 -3.85 -0.09 29.72
N TYR A 344 -3.14 0.15 28.63
CA TYR A 344 -3.59 -0.21 27.31
C TYR A 344 -2.48 -0.93 26.54
N THR A 345 -2.87 -1.72 25.54
CA THR A 345 -1.95 -2.44 24.68
C THR A 345 -2.51 -2.47 23.26
N PHE A 346 -1.69 -2.07 22.29
CA PHE A 346 -1.99 -2.29 20.87
C PHE A 346 -1.59 -3.70 20.46
N ARG A 347 -2.47 -4.37 19.75
CA ARG A 347 -2.24 -5.71 19.21
C ARG A 347 -2.45 -5.73 17.70
N ASP A 348 -1.65 -6.55 17.01
CA ASP A 348 -1.92 -6.84 15.60
C ASP A 348 -3.14 -7.77 15.45
N LYS A 349 -3.61 -7.98 14.21
CA LYS A 349 -4.71 -8.91 13.92
C LYS A 349 -4.43 -10.37 14.31
N LYS A 350 -3.16 -10.73 14.53
CA LYS A 350 -2.75 -12.06 14.97
C LYS A 350 -2.72 -12.18 16.49
N GLY A 351 -2.94 -11.08 17.22
CA GLY A 351 -2.93 -11.02 18.68
C GLY A 351 -1.56 -10.76 19.31
N ASN A 352 -0.53 -10.40 18.53
CA ASN A 352 0.78 -10.04 19.05
C ASN A 352 0.75 -8.64 19.64
N ASP A 353 1.31 -8.45 20.82
CA ASP A 353 1.45 -7.15 21.44
C ASP A 353 2.49 -6.31 20.67
N LEU A 354 2.08 -5.14 20.20
CA LEU A 354 2.92 -4.23 19.42
C LEU A 354 3.50 -3.10 20.27
N SER A 355 2.69 -2.50 21.10
CA SER A 355 3.05 -1.40 22.00
C SER A 355 1.99 -1.24 23.08
N GLY A 356 2.35 -0.63 24.19
CA GLY A 356 1.46 -0.32 25.27
C GLY A 356 2.22 0.28 26.44
N THR A 357 1.49 0.88 27.38
CA THR A 357 2.07 1.37 28.64
C THR A 357 1.06 1.23 29.76
N ASN A 358 1.48 1.52 30.98
CA ASN A 358 0.62 1.53 32.14
C ASN A 358 1.01 2.67 33.09
N THR A 359 0.11 3.00 34.01
CA THR A 359 0.30 4.10 34.97
C THR A 359 1.50 3.89 35.89
N MET A 360 1.91 2.64 36.16
CA MET A 360 3.07 2.33 36.99
C MET A 360 4.37 2.65 36.24
N PHE A 361 4.49 2.29 34.96
CA PHE A 361 5.68 2.61 34.14
C PHE A 361 5.82 4.10 33.91
N GLU A 362 4.70 4.83 33.84
CA GLU A 362 4.70 6.29 33.70
C GLU A 362 4.92 7.00 35.03
N GLY A 363 5.22 6.27 36.10
CA GLY A 363 5.51 6.83 37.43
C GLY A 363 4.30 7.43 38.15
N GLN A 364 3.08 7.10 37.68
CA GLN A 364 1.82 7.56 38.28
C GLN A 364 1.38 6.56 39.35
N ASN A 365 1.62 6.90 40.63
CA ASN A 365 1.16 6.09 41.75
C ASN A 365 -0.28 6.50 42.09
N ILE A 366 -1.25 5.68 41.71
CA ILE A 366 -2.66 5.89 42.02
C ILE A 366 -2.92 5.29 43.40
N ARG A 367 -3.53 6.10 44.25
CA ARG A 367 -3.96 5.67 45.59
C ARG A 367 -5.15 4.73 45.50
N SER A 368 -5.56 4.14 46.62
CA SER A 368 -6.75 3.31 46.68
C SER A 368 -8.00 4.06 46.18
N VAL A 369 -8.82 3.34 45.42
CA VAL A 369 -10.12 3.76 44.92
C VAL A 369 -11.23 3.03 45.69
N HIS A 370 -12.43 3.60 45.75
CA HIS A 370 -13.55 3.05 46.51
C HIS A 370 -14.75 2.76 45.62
N ALA A 371 -15.65 1.96 46.12
CA ALA A 371 -16.92 1.71 45.43
C ALA A 371 -17.69 3.02 45.18
N GLY A 372 -18.10 3.22 43.91
CA GLY A 372 -18.79 4.42 43.45
C GLY A 372 -17.89 5.49 42.88
N ASP A 373 -16.56 5.33 42.96
CA ASP A 373 -15.64 6.25 42.33
C ASP A 373 -15.70 6.09 40.81
N GLU A 374 -15.58 7.20 40.08
CA GLU A 374 -15.42 7.26 38.64
C GLU A 374 -14.12 8.01 38.29
N TYR A 375 -13.35 7.41 37.41
CA TYR A 375 -12.07 7.97 36.93
C TYR A 375 -12.08 8.11 35.42
N GLU A 376 -11.43 9.19 34.94
CA GLU A 376 -11.05 9.36 33.56
C GLU A 376 -9.52 9.31 33.47
N VAL A 377 -9.00 8.37 32.72
CA VAL A 377 -7.56 8.12 32.54
C VAL A 377 -7.17 8.43 31.10
N GLU A 378 -6.13 9.22 30.94
CA GLU A 378 -5.59 9.61 29.64
C GLU A 378 -4.15 9.14 29.47
N PHE A 379 -3.89 8.48 28.34
CA PHE A 379 -2.55 8.13 27.90
C PHE A 379 -2.25 8.90 26.61
N THR A 380 -1.35 9.88 26.68
CA THR A 380 -0.95 10.69 25.52
C THR A 380 0.44 10.31 25.08
N GLN A 381 0.58 9.88 23.83
CA GLN A 381 1.86 9.52 23.24
C GLN A 381 1.90 9.79 21.75
N GLN A 382 3.10 9.62 21.16
CA GLN A 382 3.30 9.67 19.72
C GLN A 382 3.17 8.25 19.13
N MET A 383 2.54 8.14 17.95
CA MET A 383 2.42 6.87 17.25
C MET A 383 3.74 6.52 16.56
N ASP A 384 4.53 5.65 17.19
CA ASP A 384 5.82 5.18 16.66
C ASP A 384 5.71 3.86 15.90
N LEU A 385 4.54 3.19 15.97
CA LEU A 385 4.30 1.94 15.26
C LEU A 385 4.27 2.20 13.75
N GLN A 386 4.90 1.28 13.01
CA GLN A 386 4.73 1.25 11.56
C GLN A 386 3.30 0.81 11.25
N GLY A 387 2.65 1.51 10.31
CA GLY A 387 1.29 1.16 9.91
C GLY A 387 1.21 -0.30 9.50
N GLY A 388 0.36 -1.02 10.18
CA GLY A 388 -0.04 -2.40 9.93
C GLY A 388 -1.44 -2.55 10.51
N GLU A 389 -2.25 -3.44 9.92
CA GLU A 389 -3.55 -3.78 10.49
C GLU A 389 -3.39 -4.72 11.68
#